data_b9d78149a10275b87bbe1b44371c1487
#
_entry.id   b9d78149a10275b87bbe1b44371c1487
#
_cell.length_a   1.000
_cell.length_b   1.000
_cell.length_c   1.000
_cell.angle_alpha   90.00
_cell.angle_beta   90.00
_cell.angle_gamma   90.00
#
_symmetry.space_group_name_H-M   'P 1'
#
loop_
_entity.id
_entity.type
_entity.pdbx_description
1 polymer ?
#
loop_
_entity_poly.entity_id
_entity_poly.type
_entity_poly.pdbx_seq_one_letter_code
_entity_poly.pdbx_strand_id
1 'polypeptide(L)'
;MKKFYILLVLWTLLTSLNAISLPKLSSFPSAQATIFLDFDGQTVVSSVWNNGTPLVCAASGMTDTQITEVFNRVAEDYRPFNINITTDSTIFLAASLTKRIRIIITPTSSWYTGVGGISYTGSFTWGDDTPGFVFCDRLGYSAKLVGECCTHESGHTVGLSHQSSYSSTCTLVDTYNSGVGTGEIGWAPIMGNSYYKNLTRWNNGPTPNGCNADQDNLSIITTQNGFTYRTDDYSDDPNNNPALITVTNQLFSTSGIITTTTDKDVFKFVFATNGALHLDAIPFSVGANLDGADLDIKLTLLNSAQQTIGTYDSATLLNAVIDTSLNAGTYFVIVQGTGNINTTNYGSLGSYTISGTFSPTSGTFSSTGVTPIKNVALTGKADKNKHNLRWNIIADEPIKTIIVQISTDGKFFTTLSTVDPKENGFAYTPTINADIFYRLTVTSVIDQTVFSNIITLKSAGQPQKLFKVSTLVHNEIMVNATENYQYQLADISGRVIETGSSNAGTNRINISNIPNGIYVIQMITNNQRQTERIIKQ
;
A
#
# COMPACT_ATOMS: atom_id res chain seq x y z
N MET A 1 -1.55 -78.68 -17.58
CA MET A 1 -1.31 -77.74 -16.50
C MET A 1 -0.84 -76.39 -17.09
N LYS A 2 -1.75 -75.41 -17.23
CA LYS A 2 -1.45 -74.07 -17.76
C LYS A 2 -1.19 -73.16 -16.59
N LYS A 3 0.01 -72.62 -16.50
CA LYS A 3 0.39 -71.62 -15.47
C LYS A 3 -0.11 -70.25 -15.93
N PHE A 4 -1.01 -69.65 -15.16
CA PHE A 4 -1.43 -68.26 -15.30
C PHE A 4 -0.42 -67.37 -14.55
N TYR A 5 0.23 -66.46 -15.25
CA TYR A 5 1.00 -65.38 -14.64
C TYR A 5 0.09 -64.16 -14.49
N ILE A 6 -0.20 -63.76 -13.24
CA ILE A 6 -0.88 -62.51 -12.94
C ILE A 6 0.18 -61.42 -12.94
N LEU A 7 0.11 -60.51 -13.92
CA LEU A 7 0.95 -59.30 -14.00
C LEU A 7 0.27 -58.22 -13.12
N LEU A 8 0.87 -57.96 -11.95
CA LEU A 8 0.42 -56.89 -11.05
C LEU A 8 1.02 -55.57 -11.58
N VAL A 9 0.20 -54.77 -12.28
CA VAL A 9 0.61 -53.40 -12.68
C VAL A 9 0.40 -52.47 -11.51
N LEU A 10 1.50 -52.11 -10.86
CA LEU A 10 1.54 -51.10 -9.81
C LEU A 10 1.45 -49.71 -10.46
N TRP A 11 0.27 -49.11 -10.46
CA TRP A 11 0.04 -47.74 -10.93
C TRP A 11 0.46 -46.80 -9.80
N THR A 12 1.72 -46.31 -9.83
CA THR A 12 2.17 -45.21 -8.96
C THR A 12 1.53 -43.91 -9.48
N LEU A 13 0.50 -43.42 -8.76
CA LEU A 13 0.04 -42.05 -8.92
C LEU A 13 1.19 -41.12 -8.43
N LEU A 14 2.00 -40.62 -9.35
CA LEU A 14 2.79 -39.45 -9.11
C LEU A 14 1.81 -38.25 -9.08
N THR A 15 1.31 -37.91 -7.92
CA THR A 15 0.80 -36.57 -7.68
C THR A 15 2.01 -35.64 -7.75
N SER A 16 2.19 -34.94 -8.87
CA SER A 16 3.06 -33.79 -8.93
C SER A 16 2.49 -32.75 -7.94
N LEU A 17 3.03 -32.72 -6.73
CA LEU A 17 2.94 -31.54 -5.90
C LEU A 17 3.59 -30.41 -6.71
N ASN A 18 2.76 -29.60 -7.36
CA ASN A 18 3.22 -28.29 -7.83
C ASN A 18 3.67 -27.56 -6.56
N ALA A 19 4.95 -27.55 -6.30
CA ALA A 19 5.52 -26.63 -5.34
C ALA A 19 5.12 -25.23 -5.84
N ILE A 20 4.21 -24.57 -5.12
CA ILE A 20 3.86 -23.18 -5.38
C ILE A 20 5.17 -22.42 -5.14
N SER A 21 5.79 -21.99 -6.24
CA SER A 21 7.00 -21.17 -6.17
C SER A 21 6.58 -19.80 -5.66
N LEU A 22 7.06 -19.41 -4.49
CA LEU A 22 6.84 -18.07 -3.96
C LEU A 22 7.35 -17.00 -4.94
N PRO A 23 6.74 -15.80 -4.96
CA PRO A 23 7.19 -14.70 -5.82
C PRO A 23 8.65 -14.35 -5.50
N LYS A 24 9.50 -14.32 -6.55
CA LYS A 24 10.90 -13.88 -6.44
C LYS A 24 10.98 -12.40 -6.77
N LEU A 25 11.01 -11.56 -5.73
CA LEU A 25 10.99 -10.11 -5.82
C LEU A 25 12.33 -9.53 -5.38
N SER A 26 12.68 -8.36 -5.91
CA SER A 26 13.94 -7.67 -5.61
C SER A 26 13.80 -6.19 -5.91
N SER A 27 14.08 -5.33 -4.92
CA SER A 27 13.87 -3.88 -5.03
C SER A 27 15.06 -3.15 -5.65
N PHE A 28 16.27 -3.63 -5.41
CA PHE A 28 17.52 -3.05 -5.91
C PHE A 28 18.61 -4.11 -6.12
N PRO A 29 18.51 -4.94 -7.16
CA PRO A 29 19.38 -6.10 -7.35
C PRO A 29 20.88 -5.81 -7.44
N SER A 30 21.28 -4.57 -7.78
CA SER A 30 22.69 -4.16 -7.86
C SER A 30 23.29 -3.74 -6.51
N ALA A 31 22.49 -3.56 -5.46
CA ALA A 31 22.98 -3.23 -4.13
C ALA A 31 23.77 -4.41 -3.53
N GLN A 32 24.82 -4.09 -2.79
CA GLN A 32 25.66 -5.10 -2.12
C GLN A 32 25.08 -5.56 -0.78
N ALA A 33 24.28 -4.73 -0.13
CA ALA A 33 23.59 -5.05 1.11
C ALA A 33 22.20 -5.64 0.81
N THR A 34 21.72 -6.58 1.63
CA THR A 34 20.49 -7.33 1.36
C THR A 34 19.71 -7.64 2.63
N ILE A 35 18.42 -7.33 2.63
CA ILE A 35 17.43 -7.85 3.58
C ILE A 35 16.60 -8.89 2.83
N PHE A 36 16.59 -10.12 3.33
CA PHE A 36 15.81 -11.22 2.78
C PHE A 36 14.56 -11.45 3.62
N LEU A 37 13.40 -11.31 3.00
CA LEU A 37 12.09 -11.62 3.57
C LEU A 37 11.78 -13.08 3.27
N ASP A 38 11.92 -13.93 4.28
CA ASP A 38 11.81 -15.38 4.17
C ASP A 38 10.41 -15.85 4.53
N PHE A 39 9.63 -16.24 3.53
CA PHE A 39 8.24 -16.71 3.67
C PHE A 39 8.10 -18.23 3.57
N ASP A 40 9.16 -18.96 3.17
CA ASP A 40 9.07 -20.41 2.86
C ASP A 40 9.43 -21.31 4.04
N GLY A 41 9.82 -20.69 5.17
CA GLY A 41 10.14 -21.38 6.40
C GLY A 41 11.62 -21.76 6.49
N GLN A 42 12.11 -21.89 7.73
CA GLN A 42 13.54 -22.10 8.00
C GLN A 42 13.75 -22.91 9.27
N THR A 43 14.71 -23.82 9.24
CA THR A 43 15.25 -24.39 10.48
C THR A 43 16.41 -23.52 10.95
N VAL A 44 16.23 -22.85 12.09
CA VAL A 44 17.23 -21.97 12.69
C VAL A 44 17.99 -22.73 13.74
N VAL A 45 19.32 -22.77 13.60
CA VAL A 45 20.26 -23.28 14.60
C VAL A 45 21.16 -22.12 14.99
N SER A 46 20.92 -21.55 16.16
CA SER A 46 21.64 -20.36 16.62
C SER A 46 21.87 -20.44 18.12
N SER A 47 23.06 -20.09 18.58
CA SER A 47 23.39 -20.07 20.01
C SER A 47 22.65 -18.98 20.79
N VAL A 48 22.16 -17.95 20.10
CA VAL A 48 21.48 -16.80 20.73
C VAL A 48 19.96 -16.93 20.74
N TRP A 49 19.38 -17.79 19.86
CA TRP A 49 17.93 -18.03 19.85
C TRP A 49 17.57 -19.36 20.53
N ASN A 50 16.45 -19.39 21.23
CA ASN A 50 15.84 -20.59 21.85
C ASN A 50 16.85 -21.42 22.68
N ASN A 51 17.79 -20.75 23.36
CA ASN A 51 18.86 -21.39 24.16
C ASN A 51 19.69 -22.43 23.35
N GLY A 52 19.89 -22.18 22.06
CA GLY A 52 20.62 -23.08 21.16
C GLY A 52 19.81 -24.30 20.66
N THR A 53 18.57 -24.45 21.10
CA THR A 53 17.69 -25.52 20.60
C THR A 53 17.20 -25.15 19.19
N PRO A 54 17.31 -26.06 18.21
CA PRO A 54 16.85 -25.77 16.85
C PRO A 54 15.37 -25.34 16.81
N LEU A 55 15.09 -24.27 16.07
CA LEU A 55 13.73 -23.77 15.80
C LEU A 55 13.34 -24.17 14.38
N VAL A 56 12.30 -24.97 14.26
CA VAL A 56 11.69 -25.31 12.97
C VAL A 56 10.56 -24.30 12.71
N CYS A 57 10.86 -23.28 11.93
CA CYS A 57 9.89 -22.26 11.52
C CYS A 57 9.11 -22.75 10.30
N ALA A 58 7.81 -22.84 10.41
CA ALA A 58 6.94 -23.19 9.30
C ALA A 58 6.88 -22.03 8.28
N ALA A 59 6.58 -22.36 7.03
CA ALA A 59 6.28 -21.36 6.00
C ALA A 59 5.11 -20.46 6.43
N SER A 60 5.14 -19.22 5.98
CA SER A 60 4.18 -18.19 6.41
C SER A 60 2.71 -18.53 6.13
N GLY A 61 2.44 -19.27 5.05
CA GLY A 61 1.08 -19.54 4.59
C GLY A 61 0.38 -18.32 3.96
N MET A 62 1.09 -17.22 3.77
CA MET A 62 0.57 -16.02 3.10
C MET A 62 0.47 -16.24 1.59
N THR A 63 -0.51 -15.60 0.96
CA THR A 63 -0.72 -15.64 -0.49
C THR A 63 0.32 -14.79 -1.23
N ASP A 64 0.54 -15.05 -2.51
CA ASP A 64 1.46 -14.27 -3.37
C ASP A 64 1.12 -12.77 -3.37
N THR A 65 -0.17 -12.42 -3.34
CA THR A 65 -0.62 -11.03 -3.25
C THR A 65 -0.21 -10.39 -1.92
N GLN A 66 -0.39 -11.10 -0.80
CA GLN A 66 0.03 -10.61 0.52
C GLN A 66 1.56 -10.49 0.61
N ILE A 67 2.30 -11.48 0.10
CA ILE A 67 3.77 -11.45 0.04
C ILE A 67 4.26 -10.26 -0.79
N THR A 68 3.62 -10.01 -1.94
CA THR A 68 3.96 -8.86 -2.79
C THR A 68 3.66 -7.53 -2.10
N GLU A 69 2.56 -7.42 -1.36
CA GLU A 69 2.26 -6.21 -0.58
C GLU A 69 3.26 -6.00 0.55
N VAL A 70 3.60 -7.04 1.34
CA VAL A 70 4.64 -6.96 2.38
C VAL A 70 5.97 -6.51 1.78
N PHE A 71 6.39 -7.15 0.68
CA PHE A 71 7.62 -6.78 -0.02
C PHE A 71 7.61 -5.31 -0.45
N ASN A 72 6.51 -4.82 -1.04
CA ASN A 72 6.41 -3.46 -1.54
C ASN A 72 6.50 -2.41 -0.43
N ARG A 73 5.90 -2.67 0.76
CA ARG A 73 6.01 -1.80 1.95
C ARG A 73 7.44 -1.71 2.41
N VAL A 74 8.07 -2.85 2.71
CA VAL A 74 9.46 -2.88 3.17
C VAL A 74 10.42 -2.30 2.12
N ALA A 75 10.17 -2.56 0.84
CA ALA A 75 10.99 -2.02 -0.25
C ALA A 75 10.88 -0.50 -0.36
N GLU A 76 9.74 0.10 -0.04
CA GLU A 76 9.58 1.55 -0.03
C GLU A 76 10.23 2.19 1.19
N ASP A 77 10.04 1.65 2.40
CA ASP A 77 10.72 2.11 3.62
C ASP A 77 12.26 2.15 3.44
N TYR A 78 12.82 1.18 2.72
CA TYR A 78 14.26 1.11 2.43
C TYR A 78 14.65 1.73 1.08
N ARG A 79 13.71 2.34 0.36
CA ARG A 79 13.95 2.92 -0.98
C ARG A 79 15.11 3.90 -1.04
N PRO A 80 15.29 4.79 -0.05
CA PRO A 80 16.36 5.79 -0.07
C PRO A 80 17.77 5.19 0.05
N PHE A 81 17.90 3.94 0.50
CA PHE A 81 19.19 3.37 0.87
C PHE A 81 19.74 2.41 -0.20
N ASN A 82 21.07 2.25 -0.21
CA ASN A 82 21.77 1.31 -1.08
C ASN A 82 21.72 -0.11 -0.51
N ILE A 83 20.50 -0.62 -0.39
CA ILE A 83 20.19 -1.95 0.11
C ILE A 83 19.08 -2.59 -0.75
N ASN A 84 19.16 -3.90 -0.94
CA ASN A 84 18.18 -4.68 -1.68
C ASN A 84 17.23 -5.39 -0.70
N ILE A 85 15.95 -5.19 -0.85
CA ILE A 85 14.93 -6.03 -0.23
C ILE A 85 14.61 -7.14 -1.23
N THR A 86 14.62 -8.41 -0.80
CA THR A 86 14.36 -9.53 -1.70
C THR A 86 13.58 -10.65 -1.01
N THR A 87 12.83 -11.40 -1.81
CA THR A 87 12.21 -12.68 -1.44
C THR A 87 12.91 -13.87 -2.11
N ASP A 88 14.04 -13.63 -2.80
CA ASP A 88 14.84 -14.68 -3.44
C ASP A 88 16.04 -15.07 -2.57
N SER A 89 15.99 -16.28 -2.00
CA SER A 89 17.06 -16.84 -1.18
C SER A 89 18.39 -16.93 -1.92
N THR A 90 18.38 -17.05 -3.26
CA THR A 90 19.64 -17.14 -4.04
C THR A 90 20.40 -15.81 -4.03
N ILE A 91 19.67 -14.67 -4.06
CA ILE A 91 20.25 -13.32 -3.93
C ILE A 91 20.80 -13.13 -2.52
N PHE A 92 20.05 -13.51 -1.50
CA PHE A 92 20.50 -13.46 -0.12
C PHE A 92 21.79 -14.25 0.09
N LEU A 93 21.86 -15.49 -0.37
CA LEU A 93 23.02 -16.35 -0.20
C LEU A 93 24.26 -15.86 -0.98
N ALA A 94 24.07 -15.11 -2.07
CA ALA A 94 25.15 -14.51 -2.83
C ALA A 94 25.76 -13.26 -2.16
N ALA A 95 25.00 -12.58 -1.27
CA ALA A 95 25.50 -11.41 -0.56
C ALA A 95 26.51 -11.80 0.54
N SER A 96 27.44 -10.87 0.86
CA SER A 96 28.42 -11.06 1.95
C SER A 96 27.71 -11.24 3.30
N LEU A 97 28.24 -12.13 4.14
CA LEU A 97 27.72 -12.41 5.49
C LEU A 97 27.53 -11.16 6.37
N THR A 98 28.42 -10.18 6.25
CA THR A 98 28.36 -8.93 7.03
C THR A 98 27.52 -7.82 6.34
N LYS A 99 26.87 -8.16 5.23
CA LYS A 99 26.03 -7.24 4.45
C LYS A 99 24.67 -7.85 4.11
N ARG A 100 24.25 -8.84 4.89
CA ARG A 100 22.96 -9.50 4.68
C ARG A 100 22.29 -9.83 5.99
N ILE A 101 20.97 -9.82 5.99
CA ILE A 101 20.14 -10.27 7.11
C ILE A 101 18.91 -10.99 6.59
N ARG A 102 18.43 -11.98 7.33
CA ARG A 102 17.20 -12.71 7.09
C ARG A 102 16.16 -12.28 8.09
N ILE A 103 14.95 -11.98 7.63
CA ILE A 103 13.74 -11.80 8.44
C ILE A 103 12.81 -12.96 8.11
N ILE A 104 12.57 -13.83 9.07
CA ILE A 104 11.73 -15.03 8.91
C ILE A 104 10.29 -14.68 9.23
N ILE A 105 9.41 -14.76 8.25
CA ILE A 105 7.97 -14.57 8.41
C ILE A 105 7.31 -15.93 8.62
N THR A 106 6.82 -16.20 9.84
CA THR A 106 6.37 -17.54 10.22
C THR A 106 5.20 -17.50 11.20
N PRO A 107 4.28 -18.48 11.16
CA PRO A 107 3.29 -18.68 12.23
C PRO A 107 3.87 -19.39 13.48
N THR A 108 5.14 -19.79 13.48
CA THR A 108 5.79 -20.49 14.59
C THR A 108 6.17 -19.49 15.69
N SER A 109 5.22 -19.08 16.52
CA SER A 109 5.34 -18.01 17.52
C SER A 109 5.34 -18.49 18.97
N SER A 110 5.14 -19.79 19.24
CA SER A 110 4.93 -20.32 20.59
C SER A 110 6.17 -20.26 21.50
N TRP A 111 7.36 -20.22 20.93
CA TRP A 111 8.63 -20.17 21.65
C TRP A 111 8.98 -18.76 22.17
N TYR A 112 8.35 -17.71 21.61
CA TYR A 112 8.51 -16.34 22.06
C TYR A 112 7.16 -15.61 22.04
N THR A 113 6.61 -15.29 23.21
CA THR A 113 5.21 -14.87 23.34
C THR A 113 5.06 -13.37 23.54
N GLY A 114 3.90 -12.81 23.14
CA GLY A 114 3.48 -11.46 23.47
C GLY A 114 3.92 -10.36 22.50
N VAL A 115 4.59 -10.70 21.38
CA VAL A 115 5.10 -9.73 20.39
C VAL A 115 4.71 -10.12 18.97
N GLY A 116 4.73 -9.16 18.06
CA GLY A 116 4.54 -9.38 16.61
C GLY A 116 5.80 -9.84 15.89
N GLY A 117 6.98 -9.48 16.41
CA GLY A 117 8.28 -9.86 15.89
C GLY A 117 9.36 -9.74 16.96
N ILE A 118 10.57 -10.15 16.63
CA ILE A 118 11.75 -10.00 17.47
C ILE A 118 13.04 -10.07 16.66
N SER A 119 13.98 -9.16 16.94
CA SER A 119 15.32 -9.13 16.37
C SER A 119 16.37 -8.66 17.36
N TYR A 120 17.63 -9.04 17.13
CA TYR A 120 18.75 -8.47 17.88
C TYR A 120 19.18 -7.13 17.27
N THR A 121 19.29 -6.12 18.10
CA THR A 121 19.79 -4.80 17.69
C THR A 121 21.24 -4.90 17.21
N GLY A 122 21.50 -4.41 15.97
CA GLY A 122 22.83 -4.43 15.35
C GLY A 122 23.27 -5.75 14.75
N SER A 123 22.39 -6.77 14.67
CA SER A 123 22.75 -8.09 14.16
C SER A 123 23.07 -8.14 12.66
N PHE A 124 22.73 -7.10 11.89
CA PHE A 124 22.98 -7.01 10.46
C PHE A 124 24.47 -7.23 10.10
N THR A 125 25.38 -6.78 10.96
CA THR A 125 26.85 -6.85 10.72
C THR A 125 27.54 -7.99 11.45
N TRP A 126 26.81 -8.87 12.16
CA TRP A 126 27.43 -9.95 12.94
C TRP A 126 28.10 -11.01 12.06
N GLY A 127 27.60 -11.24 10.84
CA GLY A 127 28.20 -12.16 9.88
C GLY A 127 28.00 -13.64 10.21
N ASP A 128 26.99 -13.98 10.98
CA ASP A 128 26.64 -15.34 11.41
C ASP A 128 25.22 -15.78 10.98
N ASP A 129 24.57 -14.98 10.13
CA ASP A 129 23.20 -15.20 9.65
C ASP A 129 22.14 -15.32 10.78
N THR A 130 22.38 -14.77 11.98
CA THR A 130 21.39 -14.69 13.05
C THR A 130 20.15 -13.91 12.56
N PRO A 131 18.97 -14.56 12.41
CA PRO A 131 17.81 -13.92 11.78
C PRO A 131 17.01 -13.06 12.76
N GLY A 132 16.19 -12.14 12.20
CA GLY A 132 15.01 -11.62 12.88
C GLY A 132 13.78 -12.48 12.56
N PHE A 133 12.71 -12.31 13.35
CA PHE A 133 11.45 -13.04 13.19
C PHE A 133 10.26 -12.09 13.16
N VAL A 134 9.27 -12.42 12.33
CA VAL A 134 7.95 -11.79 12.30
C VAL A 134 6.89 -12.88 12.39
N PHE A 135 6.03 -12.78 13.38
CA PHE A 135 5.03 -13.79 13.69
C PHE A 135 3.70 -13.47 13.02
N CYS A 136 3.52 -13.96 11.79
CA CYS A 136 2.36 -13.64 10.96
C CYS A 136 1.02 -14.11 11.54
N ASP A 137 0.99 -15.18 12.35
CA ASP A 137 -0.19 -15.64 13.09
C ASP A 137 -0.68 -14.60 14.12
N ARG A 138 0.25 -13.93 14.80
CA ARG A 138 -0.06 -12.88 15.78
C ARG A 138 -0.53 -11.58 15.12
N LEU A 139 -0.09 -11.35 13.91
CA LEU A 139 -0.46 -10.20 13.07
C LEU A 139 -1.69 -10.49 12.19
N GLY A 140 -2.37 -11.61 12.42
CA GLY A 140 -3.60 -12.00 11.72
C GLY A 140 -3.42 -12.18 10.21
N TYR A 141 -2.19 -12.47 9.76
CA TYR A 141 -1.81 -12.59 8.34
C TYR A 141 -2.16 -11.33 7.53
N SER A 142 -2.25 -10.18 8.18
CA SER A 142 -2.45 -8.89 7.51
C SER A 142 -1.17 -8.46 6.82
N ALA A 143 -1.20 -8.27 5.51
CA ALA A 143 -0.02 -7.84 4.76
C ALA A 143 0.54 -6.50 5.28
N LYS A 144 -0.35 -5.56 5.65
CA LYS A 144 0.06 -4.30 6.29
C LYS A 144 0.82 -4.54 7.59
N LEU A 145 0.21 -5.25 8.55
CA LEU A 145 0.83 -5.44 9.88
C LEU A 145 2.13 -6.24 9.79
N VAL A 146 2.19 -7.24 8.88
CA VAL A 146 3.40 -8.03 8.63
C VAL A 146 4.49 -7.16 7.98
N GLY A 147 4.14 -6.31 7.00
CA GLY A 147 5.08 -5.39 6.34
C GLY A 147 5.69 -4.40 7.33
N GLU A 148 4.84 -3.69 8.09
CA GLU A 148 5.28 -2.76 9.13
C GLU A 148 6.19 -3.45 10.16
N CYS A 149 5.82 -4.67 10.59
CA CYS A 149 6.64 -5.44 11.51
C CYS A 149 7.97 -5.87 10.87
N CYS A 150 8.00 -6.26 9.58
CA CYS A 150 9.24 -6.60 8.88
C CYS A 150 10.20 -5.41 8.83
N THR A 151 9.71 -4.21 8.54
CA THR A 151 10.55 -3.01 8.55
C THR A 151 11.03 -2.66 9.96
N HIS A 152 10.16 -2.77 10.97
CA HIS A 152 10.52 -2.55 12.38
C HIS A 152 11.62 -3.52 12.83
N GLU A 153 11.46 -4.82 12.59
CA GLU A 153 12.42 -5.84 12.99
C GLU A 153 13.74 -5.73 12.23
N SER A 154 13.68 -5.44 10.93
CA SER A 154 14.90 -5.15 10.16
C SER A 154 15.56 -3.85 10.62
N GLY A 155 14.80 -2.85 11.08
CA GLY A 155 15.29 -1.64 11.74
C GLY A 155 16.14 -1.95 12.98
N HIS A 156 15.68 -2.89 13.83
CA HIS A 156 16.50 -3.37 14.94
C HIS A 156 17.81 -3.97 14.45
N THR A 157 17.77 -4.80 13.42
CA THR A 157 19.02 -5.45 12.93
C THR A 157 20.06 -4.44 12.46
N VAL A 158 19.65 -3.29 11.92
CA VAL A 158 20.55 -2.21 11.50
C VAL A 158 20.89 -1.22 12.62
N GLY A 159 20.57 -1.54 13.88
CA GLY A 159 21.05 -0.83 15.06
C GLY A 159 20.04 0.10 15.73
N LEU A 160 18.77 0.09 15.31
CA LEU A 160 17.76 0.97 15.86
C LEU A 160 17.08 0.39 17.12
N SER A 161 16.87 1.21 18.13
CA SER A 161 16.01 0.95 19.29
C SER A 161 14.60 1.45 19.00
N HIS A 162 13.64 1.10 19.89
CA HIS A 162 12.29 1.66 19.80
C HIS A 162 12.30 3.20 19.89
N GLN A 163 11.29 3.82 19.30
CA GLN A 163 10.98 5.23 19.49
C GLN A 163 9.71 5.39 20.31
N SER A 164 9.83 6.19 21.37
CA SER A 164 8.83 6.36 22.42
C SER A 164 8.13 7.70 22.32
N SER A 165 7.00 7.85 22.97
CA SER A 165 6.35 9.13 23.17
C SER A 165 6.44 9.59 24.62
N TYR A 166 6.58 10.90 24.80
CA TYR A 166 6.71 11.56 26.11
C TYR A 166 5.74 12.71 26.23
N SER A 167 5.31 12.98 27.46
CA SER A 167 4.53 14.18 27.77
C SER A 167 5.40 15.44 27.69
N SER A 168 4.78 16.62 27.72
CA SER A 168 5.47 17.90 27.78
C SER A 168 6.33 18.08 29.05
N THR A 169 6.11 17.25 30.08
CA THR A 169 6.89 17.20 31.32
C THR A 169 7.92 16.07 31.33
N CYS A 170 8.25 15.50 30.16
CA CYS A 170 9.26 14.46 30.03
C CYS A 170 8.89 13.14 30.75
N THR A 171 7.61 12.85 30.90
CA THR A 171 7.13 11.56 31.42
C THR A 171 6.87 10.63 30.25
N LEU A 172 7.39 9.39 30.29
CA LEU A 172 7.11 8.36 29.28
C LEU A 172 5.61 8.10 29.20
N VAL A 173 5.03 8.28 28.02
CA VAL A 173 3.62 7.99 27.73
C VAL A 173 3.48 6.61 27.14
N ASP A 174 4.28 6.28 26.12
CA ASP A 174 4.29 4.99 25.46
C ASP A 174 5.71 4.63 25.02
N THR A 175 6.09 3.37 25.24
CA THR A 175 7.38 2.82 24.77
C THR A 175 7.42 2.73 23.24
N TYR A 176 6.26 2.50 22.62
CA TYR A 176 6.09 2.43 21.16
C TYR A 176 5.21 3.60 20.72
N ASN A 177 5.83 4.68 20.28
CA ASN A 177 5.11 5.85 19.78
C ASN A 177 4.11 5.45 18.68
N SER A 178 2.81 5.55 18.97
CA SER A 178 1.73 5.21 18.04
C SER A 178 1.39 6.33 17.05
N GLY A 179 2.17 7.41 17.08
CA GLY A 179 2.03 8.55 16.18
C GLY A 179 0.79 9.39 16.43
N VAL A 180 0.51 10.28 15.48
CA VAL A 180 -0.57 11.27 15.56
C VAL A 180 -1.30 11.39 14.23
N GLY A 181 -2.46 12.05 14.25
CA GLY A 181 -3.27 12.31 13.06
C GLY A 181 -4.00 11.08 12.55
N THR A 182 -4.78 11.29 11.50
CA THR A 182 -5.60 10.28 10.81
C THR A 182 -5.63 10.56 9.32
N GLY A 183 -6.15 9.61 8.53
CA GLY A 183 -6.21 9.72 7.08
C GLY A 183 -4.84 9.57 6.43
N GLU A 184 -4.66 10.17 5.27
CA GLU A 184 -3.48 10.02 4.43
C GLU A 184 -2.20 10.52 5.10
N ILE A 185 -2.28 11.66 5.78
CA ILE A 185 -1.17 12.27 6.52
C ILE A 185 -1.05 11.80 7.98
N GLY A 186 -1.88 10.85 8.42
CA GLY A 186 -1.76 10.27 9.76
C GLY A 186 -0.46 9.48 9.87
N TRP A 187 0.45 9.94 10.74
CA TRP A 187 1.85 9.51 10.82
C TRP A 187 2.17 8.73 12.09
N ALA A 188 3.09 7.76 11.97
CA ALA A 188 3.82 7.16 13.08
C ALA A 188 5.27 6.81 12.68
N PRO A 189 6.21 6.80 13.66
CA PRO A 189 7.56 6.32 13.37
C PRO A 189 7.60 4.81 13.20
N ILE A 190 8.38 4.30 12.25
CA ILE A 190 8.60 2.85 12.00
C ILE A 190 9.06 2.14 13.27
N MET A 191 10.01 2.72 14.01
CA MET A 191 10.50 2.15 15.27
C MET A 191 9.58 2.39 16.49
N GLY A 192 8.36 2.92 16.26
CA GLY A 192 7.27 3.00 17.23
C GLY A 192 6.23 1.91 16.97
N ASN A 193 4.95 2.31 16.94
CA ASN A 193 3.81 1.46 16.57
C ASN A 193 3.12 2.04 15.33
N SER A 194 3.61 1.66 14.16
CA SER A 194 3.17 2.18 12.85
C SER A 194 1.91 1.49 12.31
N TYR A 195 1.46 0.40 12.90
CA TYR A 195 0.42 -0.50 12.39
C TYR A 195 -0.88 0.17 11.93
N TYR A 196 -1.26 1.30 12.54
CA TYR A 196 -2.56 1.93 12.36
C TYR A 196 -2.49 3.30 11.65
N LYS A 197 -1.35 3.61 11.05
CA LYS A 197 -1.14 4.85 10.28
C LYS A 197 -0.90 4.52 8.80
N ASN A 198 -1.20 5.50 7.93
CA ASN A 198 -0.94 5.36 6.51
C ASN A 198 0.47 5.81 6.14
N LEU A 199 0.94 6.88 6.80
CA LEU A 199 2.26 7.45 6.63
C LEU A 199 3.19 6.93 7.72
N THR A 200 4.13 6.06 7.35
CA THR A 200 5.10 5.48 8.27
C THR A 200 6.50 5.88 7.83
N ARG A 201 7.34 6.36 8.76
CA ARG A 201 8.63 6.96 8.39
C ARG A 201 9.73 6.62 9.37
N TRP A 202 10.96 6.58 8.87
CA TRP A 202 12.14 6.74 9.71
C TRP A 202 12.08 8.09 10.41
N ASN A 203 12.52 8.15 11.67
CA ASN A 203 12.34 9.35 12.48
C ASN A 203 13.59 9.68 13.27
N ASN A 204 13.73 10.96 13.62
CA ASN A 204 14.67 11.42 14.64
C ASN A 204 13.84 11.82 15.88
N GLY A 205 13.89 11.00 16.91
CA GLY A 205 13.06 11.20 18.08
C GLY A 205 13.44 10.33 19.26
N PRO A 206 12.77 10.52 20.41
CA PRO A 206 13.19 9.96 21.69
C PRO A 206 13.01 8.45 21.74
N THR A 207 13.98 7.79 22.39
CA THR A 207 13.97 6.38 22.72
C THR A 207 13.40 6.13 24.12
N PRO A 208 13.18 4.87 24.56
CA PRO A 208 12.78 4.57 25.95
C PRO A 208 13.76 5.06 27.03
N ASN A 209 14.97 5.47 26.63
CA ASN A 209 16.02 5.91 27.56
C ASN A 209 15.82 7.35 28.07
N GLY A 210 14.90 8.11 27.50
CA GLY A 210 14.55 9.45 27.96
C GLY A 210 14.04 10.37 26.86
N CYS A 211 13.32 11.42 27.23
CA CYS A 211 12.70 12.36 26.31
C CYS A 211 13.70 13.22 25.52
N ASN A 212 14.98 13.24 25.91
CA ASN A 212 16.08 13.90 25.20
C ASN A 212 17.10 12.89 24.65
N ALA A 213 16.77 11.58 24.68
CA ALA A 213 17.60 10.53 24.14
C ALA A 213 17.14 10.23 22.70
N ASP A 214 17.25 11.21 21.83
CA ASP A 214 16.83 11.11 20.44
C ASP A 214 17.73 10.13 19.66
N GLN A 215 17.10 9.36 18.78
CA GLN A 215 17.74 8.44 17.87
C GLN A 215 17.53 8.92 16.44
N ASP A 216 18.62 9.32 15.78
CA ASP A 216 18.67 9.66 14.36
C ASP A 216 18.71 8.37 13.52
N ASN A 217 17.54 7.89 13.08
CA ASN A 217 17.42 6.64 12.34
C ASN A 217 18.22 6.65 11.04
N LEU A 218 18.12 7.73 10.26
CA LEU A 218 18.79 7.84 8.96
C LEU A 218 20.32 7.80 9.11
N SER A 219 20.86 8.48 10.12
CA SER A 219 22.28 8.46 10.43
C SER A 219 22.76 7.06 10.82
N ILE A 220 22.05 6.36 11.70
CA ILE A 220 22.41 5.01 12.15
C ILE A 220 22.38 4.03 10.98
N ILE A 221 21.29 4.03 10.19
CA ILE A 221 21.14 3.14 9.04
C ILE A 221 22.33 3.31 8.06
N THR A 222 22.69 4.55 7.74
CA THR A 222 23.65 4.86 6.66
C THR A 222 25.11 4.86 7.09
N THR A 223 25.42 4.88 8.40
CA THR A 223 26.81 4.99 8.88
C THR A 223 27.33 3.75 9.60
N GLN A 224 26.43 2.87 10.12
CA GLN A 224 26.84 1.76 10.98
C GLN A 224 26.80 0.39 10.29
N ASN A 225 26.22 0.28 9.10
CA ASN A 225 25.90 -1.00 8.47
C ASN A 225 26.69 -1.29 7.17
N GLY A 226 27.64 -0.43 6.82
CA GLY A 226 28.48 -0.60 5.64
C GLY A 226 27.76 -0.38 4.31
N PHE A 227 26.59 0.24 4.33
CA PHE A 227 25.89 0.81 3.16
C PHE A 227 25.46 2.23 3.46
N THR A 228 25.18 3.01 2.41
CA THR A 228 24.83 4.43 2.48
C THR A 228 23.48 4.68 1.83
N TYR A 229 23.13 5.94 1.64
CA TYR A 229 22.04 6.29 0.74
C TYR A 229 22.29 5.77 -0.67
N ARG A 230 21.24 5.57 -1.43
CA ARG A 230 21.27 5.35 -2.87
C ARG A 230 21.87 6.60 -3.54
N THR A 231 22.51 6.41 -4.68
CA THR A 231 22.92 7.54 -5.52
C THR A 231 21.68 8.28 -6.00
N ASP A 232 21.72 9.61 -5.89
CA ASP A 232 20.71 10.51 -6.41
C ASP A 232 20.50 10.30 -7.93
N ASP A 233 19.25 10.30 -8.37
CA ASP A 233 18.86 9.99 -9.75
C ASP A 233 18.68 11.24 -10.62
N TYR A 234 18.46 12.40 -10.00
CA TYR A 234 18.35 13.66 -10.73
C TYR A 234 19.16 14.78 -10.05
N SER A 235 19.35 15.87 -10.77
CA SER A 235 20.09 17.03 -10.26
C SER A 235 19.24 17.90 -9.35
N ASP A 236 19.79 18.35 -8.24
CA ASP A 236 19.20 19.34 -7.34
C ASP A 236 19.17 20.77 -7.86
N ASP A 237 19.92 21.06 -8.95
CA ASP A 237 20.16 22.42 -9.44
C ASP A 237 19.62 22.60 -10.86
N PRO A 238 18.73 23.59 -11.11
CA PRO A 238 18.26 23.93 -12.46
C PRO A 238 19.37 24.27 -13.46
N ASN A 239 20.56 24.68 -12.97
CA ASN A 239 21.72 25.01 -13.81
C ASN A 239 22.63 23.82 -14.11
N ASN A 240 22.48 22.72 -13.38
CA ASN A 240 23.36 21.57 -13.49
C ASN A 240 22.64 20.39 -14.15
N ASN A 241 22.41 20.49 -15.46
CA ASN A 241 21.85 19.43 -16.29
C ASN A 241 20.51 18.85 -15.78
N PRO A 242 19.48 19.68 -15.53
CA PRO A 242 18.17 19.20 -15.10
C PRO A 242 17.57 18.26 -16.14
N ALA A 243 16.85 17.24 -15.70
CA ALA A 243 16.25 16.24 -16.57
C ALA A 243 15.16 16.86 -17.46
N LEU A 244 15.32 16.75 -18.78
CA LEU A 244 14.33 17.26 -19.74
C LEU A 244 13.13 16.31 -19.82
N ILE A 245 11.95 16.79 -19.45
CA ILE A 245 10.70 16.09 -19.72
C ILE A 245 10.16 16.50 -21.09
N THR A 246 10.01 15.50 -21.96
CA THR A 246 9.44 15.69 -23.29
C THR A 246 7.94 15.42 -23.26
N VAL A 247 7.16 16.41 -23.71
CA VAL A 247 5.71 16.27 -23.90
C VAL A 247 5.43 15.64 -25.26
N THR A 248 4.80 14.49 -25.29
CA THR A 248 4.43 13.77 -26.51
C THR A 248 2.92 13.58 -26.57
N ASN A 249 2.28 14.02 -27.63
CA ASN A 249 0.81 14.00 -27.77
C ASN A 249 0.10 14.62 -26.54
N GLN A 250 0.63 15.74 -26.07
CA GLN A 250 0.15 16.47 -24.89
C GLN A 250 0.34 15.73 -23.54
N LEU A 251 0.96 14.56 -23.51
CA LEU A 251 1.17 13.76 -22.31
C LEU A 251 2.66 13.72 -21.95
N PHE A 252 2.92 13.59 -20.66
CA PHE A 252 4.25 13.28 -20.14
C PHE A 252 4.16 12.42 -18.88
N SER A 253 5.21 11.66 -18.62
CA SER A 253 5.36 10.91 -17.38
C SER A 253 6.84 10.65 -17.12
N THR A 254 7.24 10.69 -15.85
CA THR A 254 8.54 10.25 -15.36
C THR A 254 8.40 9.79 -13.91
N SER A 255 9.46 9.22 -13.34
CA SER A 255 9.50 8.81 -11.93
C SER A 255 10.85 9.17 -11.36
N GLY A 256 10.95 9.30 -10.03
CA GLY A 256 12.18 9.58 -9.31
C GLY A 256 12.13 9.06 -7.88
N ILE A 257 13.20 9.30 -7.13
CA ILE A 257 13.37 8.90 -5.74
C ILE A 257 13.98 10.04 -4.96
N ILE A 258 13.27 10.56 -3.98
CA ILE A 258 13.86 11.46 -2.99
C ILE A 258 14.69 10.62 -2.01
N THR A 259 16.01 10.74 -2.07
CA THR A 259 16.95 9.88 -1.36
C THR A 259 17.40 10.44 -0.02
N THR A 260 17.48 11.76 0.13
CA THR A 260 17.86 12.43 1.38
C THR A 260 16.91 13.56 1.74
N THR A 261 16.99 14.07 2.97
CA THR A 261 16.14 15.19 3.44
C THR A 261 16.41 16.51 2.71
N THR A 262 17.50 16.62 2.00
CA THR A 262 17.89 17.81 1.23
C THR A 262 17.79 17.62 -0.27
N ASP A 263 17.51 16.43 -0.71
CA ASP A 263 17.38 16.00 -2.10
C ASP A 263 16.22 16.73 -2.81
N LYS A 264 16.45 17.09 -4.07
CA LYS A 264 15.51 17.81 -4.92
C LYS A 264 15.69 17.37 -6.37
N ASP A 265 14.71 16.78 -6.94
CA ASP A 265 14.72 16.42 -8.36
C ASP A 265 14.26 17.57 -9.22
N VAL A 266 15.11 18.08 -10.10
CA VAL A 266 14.80 19.21 -10.99
C VAL A 266 14.51 18.72 -12.41
N PHE A 267 13.29 18.98 -12.84
CA PHE A 267 12.83 18.67 -14.19
C PHE A 267 12.67 19.95 -15.02
N LYS A 268 13.14 19.90 -16.26
CA LYS A 268 13.03 21.00 -17.22
C LYS A 268 11.92 20.70 -18.23
N PHE A 269 11.08 21.70 -18.46
CA PHE A 269 10.08 21.71 -19.53
C PHE A 269 10.39 22.83 -20.54
N VAL A 270 10.13 22.55 -21.81
CA VAL A 270 10.21 23.54 -22.87
C VAL A 270 8.92 23.52 -23.67
N PHE A 271 8.12 24.57 -23.54
CA PHE A 271 6.86 24.72 -24.25
C PHE A 271 7.02 25.68 -25.42
N ALA A 272 6.73 25.21 -26.65
CA ALA A 272 6.81 25.99 -27.86
C ALA A 272 5.63 26.98 -28.02
N THR A 273 4.55 26.76 -27.29
CA THR A 273 3.32 27.56 -27.38
C THR A 273 2.81 27.85 -25.94
N ASN A 274 1.93 28.82 -25.82
CA ASN A 274 1.15 28.99 -24.60
C ASN A 274 0.25 27.76 -24.39
N GLY A 275 -0.03 27.40 -23.15
CA GLY A 275 -0.87 26.24 -22.86
C GLY A 275 -1.21 26.10 -21.39
N ALA A 276 -2.11 25.18 -21.10
CA ALA A 276 -2.44 24.75 -19.75
C ALA A 276 -1.58 23.55 -19.37
N LEU A 277 -0.87 23.66 -18.26
CA LEU A 277 -0.13 22.58 -17.62
C LEU A 277 -0.97 22.01 -16.49
N HIS A 278 -1.23 20.69 -16.58
CA HIS A 278 -1.67 19.87 -15.47
C HIS A 278 -0.57 18.85 -15.15
N LEU A 279 -0.11 18.80 -13.90
CA LEU A 279 0.94 17.90 -13.45
C LEU A 279 0.55 17.34 -12.08
N ASP A 280 0.48 16.01 -11.99
CA ASP A 280 0.36 15.27 -10.75
C ASP A 280 1.72 14.68 -10.35
N ALA A 281 2.16 14.92 -9.13
CA ALA A 281 3.26 14.19 -8.50
C ALA A 281 2.69 13.33 -7.36
N ILE A 282 2.81 12.01 -7.51
CA ILE A 282 2.17 11.04 -6.63
C ILE A 282 3.26 10.16 -6.01
N PRO A 283 3.37 10.05 -4.66
CA PRO A 283 4.29 9.13 -4.02
C PRO A 283 3.90 7.68 -4.30
N PHE A 284 4.87 6.78 -4.25
CA PHE A 284 4.59 5.35 -4.30
C PHE A 284 3.70 4.94 -3.12
N SER A 285 2.78 4.02 -3.36
CA SER A 285 1.90 3.47 -2.33
C SER A 285 1.45 2.06 -2.69
N VAL A 286 1.02 1.30 -1.71
CA VAL A 286 0.53 -0.08 -1.90
C VAL A 286 -0.97 -0.22 -1.68
N GLY A 287 -1.62 0.77 -1.09
CA GLY A 287 -3.03 0.74 -0.73
C GLY A 287 -3.79 2.03 -1.02
N ALA A 288 -5.06 2.04 -0.65
CA ALA A 288 -5.92 3.22 -0.76
C ALA A 288 -5.46 4.33 0.21
N ASN A 289 -5.75 5.59 -0.15
CA ASN A 289 -5.34 6.77 0.61
C ASN A 289 -3.82 6.83 0.83
N LEU A 290 -3.07 6.45 -0.20
CA LEU A 290 -1.60 6.40 -0.22
C LEU A 290 -0.99 5.61 0.96
N ASP A 291 -1.68 4.55 1.41
CA ASP A 291 -1.19 3.67 2.47
C ASP A 291 0.14 3.00 2.06
N GLY A 292 1.15 3.09 2.92
CA GLY A 292 2.52 2.63 2.67
C GLY A 292 3.33 3.57 1.78
N ALA A 293 2.96 4.86 1.70
CA ALA A 293 3.80 5.92 1.17
C ALA A 293 4.58 6.57 2.31
N ASP A 294 5.86 6.91 2.04
CA ASP A 294 6.73 7.60 3.00
C ASP A 294 7.00 9.04 2.60
N LEU A 295 6.87 9.34 1.32
CA LEU A 295 7.14 10.66 0.76
C LEU A 295 5.88 11.54 0.78
N ASP A 296 6.01 12.73 1.34
CA ASP A 296 5.06 13.85 1.26
C ASP A 296 5.64 14.87 0.28
N ILE A 297 4.97 15.07 -0.84
CA ILE A 297 5.54 15.78 -1.98
C ILE A 297 5.19 17.25 -1.93
N LYS A 298 6.22 18.09 -2.11
CA LYS A 298 6.09 19.50 -2.43
C LYS A 298 6.67 19.77 -3.83
N LEU A 299 5.93 20.53 -4.63
CA LEU A 299 6.38 21.01 -5.93
C LEU A 299 6.66 22.51 -5.89
N THR A 300 7.74 22.91 -6.58
CA THR A 300 8.03 24.31 -6.85
C THR A 300 8.18 24.50 -8.36
N LEU A 301 7.40 25.42 -8.92
CA LEU A 301 7.46 25.79 -10.33
C LEU A 301 8.26 27.06 -10.50
N LEU A 302 9.30 27.02 -11.36
CA LEU A 302 10.14 28.17 -11.67
C LEU A 302 9.99 28.59 -13.14
N ASN A 303 10.17 29.86 -13.42
CA ASN A 303 10.32 30.39 -14.79
C ASN A 303 11.76 30.22 -15.32
N SER A 304 12.03 30.65 -16.55
CA SER A 304 13.34 30.56 -17.18
C SER A 304 14.44 31.37 -16.48
N ALA A 305 14.08 32.38 -15.67
CA ALA A 305 14.99 33.12 -14.81
C ALA A 305 15.14 32.50 -13.40
N GLN A 306 14.63 31.29 -13.22
CA GLN A 306 14.62 30.53 -11.94
C GLN A 306 13.88 31.22 -10.80
N GLN A 307 12.99 32.14 -11.10
CA GLN A 307 12.12 32.75 -10.11
C GLN A 307 10.93 31.82 -9.86
N THR A 308 10.59 31.62 -8.59
CA THR A 308 9.40 30.85 -8.20
C THR A 308 8.12 31.54 -8.69
N ILE A 309 7.32 30.83 -9.47
CA ILE A 309 6.01 31.27 -9.94
C ILE A 309 4.85 30.49 -9.33
N GLY A 310 5.14 29.38 -8.64
CA GLY A 310 4.17 28.62 -7.88
C GLY A 310 4.83 27.64 -6.91
N THR A 311 4.15 27.39 -5.79
CA THR A 311 4.50 26.35 -4.83
C THR A 311 3.23 25.57 -4.50
N TYR A 312 3.31 24.24 -4.54
CA TYR A 312 2.18 23.33 -4.44
C TYR A 312 2.53 22.30 -3.37
N ASP A 313 1.82 22.37 -2.26
CA ASP A 313 2.03 21.57 -1.06
C ASP A 313 0.66 21.42 -0.39
N SER A 314 0.13 20.20 -0.37
CA SER A 314 -1.19 19.95 0.18
C SER A 314 -1.11 19.80 1.70
N ALA A 315 -1.93 20.50 2.43
CA ALA A 315 -1.97 20.39 3.90
C ALA A 315 -2.54 19.06 4.41
N THR A 316 -3.18 18.26 3.55
CA THR A 316 -3.93 17.05 3.94
C THR A 316 -3.69 15.82 3.07
N LEU A 317 -2.92 15.98 1.98
CA LEU A 317 -2.60 14.91 1.03
C LEU A 317 -1.09 14.84 0.85
N LEU A 318 -0.58 13.67 0.51
CA LEU A 318 0.86 13.44 0.26
C LEU A 318 1.27 13.74 -1.18
N ASN A 319 0.33 13.82 -2.11
CA ASN A 319 0.56 14.21 -3.49
C ASN A 319 0.52 15.73 -3.66
N ALA A 320 1.16 16.21 -4.72
CA ALA A 320 1.10 17.62 -5.11
C ALA A 320 0.67 17.78 -6.58
N VAL A 321 -0.12 18.82 -6.86
CA VAL A 321 -0.73 19.05 -8.18
C VAL A 321 -0.43 20.47 -8.64
N ILE A 322 0.04 20.59 -9.89
CA ILE A 322 0.14 21.88 -10.60
C ILE A 322 -0.98 21.95 -11.62
N ASP A 323 -1.85 22.93 -11.46
CA ASP A 323 -2.83 23.35 -12.47
C ASP A 323 -2.60 24.83 -12.79
N THR A 324 -2.04 25.12 -13.96
CA THR A 324 -1.69 26.50 -14.31
C THR A 324 -1.62 26.73 -15.82
N SER A 325 -1.80 27.98 -16.25
CA SER A 325 -1.56 28.38 -17.62
C SER A 325 -0.17 28.98 -17.77
N LEU A 326 0.58 28.52 -18.75
CA LEU A 326 1.94 28.94 -19.00
C LEU A 326 2.07 29.53 -20.41
N ASN A 327 2.91 30.57 -20.54
CA ASN A 327 3.33 31.08 -21.84
C ASN A 327 4.35 30.12 -22.49
N ALA A 328 4.58 30.28 -23.82
CA ALA A 328 5.72 29.63 -24.46
C ALA A 328 7.02 30.01 -23.73
N GLY A 329 7.86 29.02 -23.44
CA GLY A 329 9.08 29.27 -22.69
C GLY A 329 9.65 28.02 -22.01
N THR A 330 10.72 28.25 -21.25
CA THR A 330 11.37 27.22 -20.42
C THR A 330 10.91 27.39 -18.98
N TYR A 331 10.61 26.25 -18.34
CA TYR A 331 10.18 26.15 -16.94
C TYR A 331 10.92 25.02 -16.25
N PHE A 332 11.02 25.10 -14.93
CA PHE A 332 11.56 24.02 -14.10
C PHE A 332 10.54 23.66 -13.03
N VAL A 333 10.41 22.37 -12.80
CA VAL A 333 9.64 21.81 -11.68
C VAL A 333 10.61 21.14 -10.75
N ILE A 334 10.58 21.53 -9.49
CA ILE A 334 11.36 20.91 -8.42
C ILE A 334 10.43 20.03 -7.61
N VAL A 335 10.79 18.77 -7.46
CA VAL A 335 10.16 17.81 -6.54
C VAL A 335 11.02 17.68 -5.32
N GLN A 336 10.44 17.71 -4.13
CA GLN A 336 11.14 17.49 -2.87
C GLN A 336 10.22 16.93 -1.79
N GLY A 337 10.80 16.28 -0.80
CA GLY A 337 10.07 15.87 0.40
C GLY A 337 9.74 17.06 1.31
N THR A 338 8.57 17.02 1.92
CA THR A 338 8.11 18.02 2.91
C THR A 338 7.57 17.37 4.17
N GLY A 339 7.29 18.16 5.19
CA GLY A 339 6.52 17.76 6.37
C GLY A 339 5.08 18.23 6.26
N ASN A 340 4.26 17.81 7.24
CA ASN A 340 2.89 18.26 7.41
C ASN A 340 2.60 18.56 8.88
N ILE A 341 1.34 18.78 9.24
CA ILE A 341 0.95 19.10 10.62
C ILE A 341 1.33 18.01 11.65
N ASN A 342 1.54 16.78 11.22
CA ASN A 342 1.79 15.63 12.09
C ASN A 342 3.28 15.26 12.21
N THR A 343 4.11 15.63 11.22
CA THR A 343 5.52 15.25 11.17
C THR A 343 6.37 16.25 10.38
N THR A 344 7.66 16.27 10.67
CA THR A 344 8.65 17.06 9.91
C THR A 344 8.97 16.40 8.56
N ASN A 345 9.81 17.04 7.76
CA ASN A 345 10.32 16.46 6.51
C ASN A 345 11.44 15.42 6.70
N TYR A 346 11.85 15.11 7.93
CA TYR A 346 13.02 14.28 8.21
C TYR A 346 13.00 12.92 7.48
N GLY A 347 11.90 12.18 7.58
CA GLY A 347 11.73 10.88 6.89
C GLY A 347 10.88 10.96 5.64
N SER A 348 10.68 12.14 5.05
CA SER A 348 9.90 12.32 3.82
C SER A 348 10.75 11.98 2.61
N LEU A 349 10.98 10.68 2.41
CA LEU A 349 11.87 10.09 1.41
C LEU A 349 11.12 8.96 0.69
N GLY A 350 11.51 8.65 -0.54
CA GLY A 350 10.89 7.53 -1.26
C GLY A 350 10.63 7.81 -2.73
N SER A 351 9.97 6.86 -3.36
CA SER A 351 9.68 6.89 -4.79
C SER A 351 8.45 7.74 -5.10
N TYR A 352 8.46 8.35 -6.28
CA TYR A 352 7.31 9.08 -6.80
C TYR A 352 7.17 8.92 -8.32
N THR A 353 6.00 9.28 -8.82
CA THR A 353 5.73 9.40 -10.25
C THR A 353 5.19 10.79 -10.53
N ILE A 354 5.73 11.44 -11.56
CA ILE A 354 5.14 12.62 -12.19
C ILE A 354 4.40 12.17 -13.44
N SER A 355 3.17 12.64 -13.62
CA SER A 355 2.43 12.49 -14.86
C SER A 355 1.57 13.72 -15.11
N GLY A 356 1.24 13.98 -16.37
CA GLY A 356 0.40 15.13 -16.64
C GLY A 356 0.18 15.40 -18.11
N THR A 357 -0.41 16.56 -18.36
CA THR A 357 -0.72 17.04 -19.70
C THR A 357 -0.25 18.47 -19.89
N PHE A 358 0.15 18.78 -21.11
CA PHE A 358 0.27 20.16 -21.55
C PHE A 358 -0.62 20.36 -22.78
N SER A 359 -1.67 21.16 -22.60
CA SER A 359 -2.65 21.45 -23.65
C SER A 359 -2.34 22.81 -24.29
N PRO A 360 -1.76 22.83 -25.51
CA PRO A 360 -1.48 24.09 -26.24
C PRO A 360 -2.76 24.88 -26.45
N THR A 361 -2.69 26.18 -26.21
CA THR A 361 -3.77 27.09 -26.56
C THR A 361 -3.53 27.67 -27.93
N SER A 362 -4.43 27.39 -28.86
CA SER A 362 -4.39 28.00 -30.21
C SER A 362 -5.06 29.38 -30.16
N GLY A 363 -4.27 30.45 -30.16
CA GLY A 363 -4.79 31.82 -30.31
C GLY A 363 -4.33 32.82 -29.25
N THR A 364 -4.20 34.06 -29.63
CA THR A 364 -3.86 35.21 -28.78
C THR A 364 -4.93 35.39 -27.69
N PHE A 365 -4.58 35.15 -26.43
CA PHE A 365 -5.45 35.50 -25.31
C PHE A 365 -5.47 37.01 -25.05
N SER A 366 -6.63 37.61 -25.19
CA SER A 366 -6.98 38.80 -24.42
C SER A 366 -7.38 38.37 -23.03
N SER A 367 -6.71 38.88 -22.01
CA SER A 367 -6.91 38.53 -20.62
C SER A 367 -8.27 39.01 -20.09
N THR A 368 -9.30 38.20 -20.25
CA THR A 368 -10.51 38.26 -19.45
C THR A 368 -10.85 36.83 -19.04
N GLY A 369 -10.60 36.53 -17.77
CA GLY A 369 -10.72 35.18 -17.23
C GLY A 369 -12.15 34.61 -17.35
N VAL A 370 -12.32 33.72 -18.31
CA VAL A 370 -13.47 32.81 -18.36
C VAL A 370 -12.93 31.42 -18.58
N THR A 371 -13.10 30.53 -17.61
CA THR A 371 -12.86 29.12 -17.78
C THR A 371 -14.03 28.51 -18.53
N PRO A 372 -13.89 28.03 -19.79
CA PRO A 372 -15.01 27.58 -20.62
C PRO A 372 -15.79 26.42 -19.97
N ILE A 373 -15.10 25.49 -19.32
CA ILE A 373 -15.72 24.47 -18.46
C ILE A 373 -15.39 24.80 -17.02
N LYS A 374 -16.39 25.19 -16.24
CA LYS A 374 -16.24 25.61 -14.84
C LYS A 374 -16.30 24.46 -13.84
N ASN A 375 -17.10 23.43 -14.14
CA ASN A 375 -17.25 22.29 -13.29
C ASN A 375 -17.79 21.07 -14.06
N VAL A 376 -17.30 19.89 -13.72
CA VAL A 376 -17.81 18.61 -14.17
C VAL A 376 -18.03 17.73 -12.94
N ALA A 377 -19.26 17.59 -12.49
CA ALA A 377 -19.62 16.78 -11.33
C ALA A 377 -20.23 15.46 -11.79
N LEU A 378 -19.58 14.33 -11.50
CA LEU A 378 -20.09 12.99 -11.77
C LEU A 378 -20.71 12.40 -10.49
N THR A 379 -21.89 11.78 -10.65
CA THR A 379 -22.55 11.00 -9.62
C THR A 379 -22.98 9.66 -10.21
N GLY A 380 -23.25 8.67 -9.37
CA GLY A 380 -23.69 7.36 -9.85
C GLY A 380 -24.41 6.55 -8.79
N LYS A 381 -25.22 5.61 -9.25
CA LYS A 381 -25.92 4.66 -8.40
C LYS A 381 -25.91 3.28 -9.05
N ALA A 382 -25.55 2.26 -8.26
CA ALA A 382 -25.74 0.88 -8.64
C ALA A 382 -27.19 0.46 -8.35
N ASP A 383 -27.87 -0.10 -9.34
CA ASP A 383 -29.20 -0.68 -9.22
C ASP A 383 -29.16 -2.10 -9.82
N LYS A 384 -29.26 -3.11 -8.96
CA LYS A 384 -29.04 -4.53 -9.33
C LYS A 384 -27.70 -4.69 -10.06
N ASN A 385 -27.74 -5.13 -11.31
CA ASN A 385 -26.55 -5.36 -12.13
C ASN A 385 -26.20 -4.18 -13.04
N LYS A 386 -26.81 -3.01 -12.83
CA LYS A 386 -26.66 -1.86 -13.71
C LYS A 386 -26.11 -0.66 -12.94
N HIS A 387 -25.07 -0.04 -13.44
CA HIS A 387 -24.54 1.21 -12.95
C HIS A 387 -25.15 2.36 -13.76
N ASN A 388 -25.82 3.27 -13.10
CA ASN A 388 -26.40 4.45 -13.70
C ASN A 388 -25.56 5.66 -13.29
N LEU A 389 -24.86 6.24 -14.25
CA LEU A 389 -24.04 7.43 -14.10
C LEU A 389 -24.89 8.65 -14.49
N ARG A 390 -24.70 9.76 -13.79
CA ARG A 390 -25.27 11.07 -14.11
C ARG A 390 -24.23 12.14 -13.84
N TRP A 391 -24.30 13.22 -14.63
CA TRP A 391 -23.37 14.33 -14.48
C TRP A 391 -24.07 15.67 -14.64
N ASN A 392 -23.41 16.67 -14.07
CA ASN A 392 -23.73 18.07 -14.26
C ASN A 392 -22.48 18.80 -14.74
N ILE A 393 -22.55 19.42 -15.91
CA ILE A 393 -21.46 20.17 -16.50
C ILE A 393 -21.88 21.64 -16.51
N ILE A 394 -21.05 22.50 -15.89
CA ILE A 394 -21.22 23.96 -15.91
C ILE A 394 -20.15 24.49 -16.82
N ALA A 395 -20.53 25.00 -17.97
CA ALA A 395 -19.63 25.53 -19.00
C ALA A 395 -20.25 26.79 -19.63
N ASP A 396 -19.38 27.73 -20.01
CA ASP A 396 -19.76 28.92 -20.75
C ASP A 396 -19.76 28.67 -22.29
N GLU A 397 -19.07 27.59 -22.69
CA GLU A 397 -18.93 27.17 -24.10
C GLU A 397 -19.61 25.81 -24.34
N PRO A 398 -20.05 25.53 -25.56
CA PRO A 398 -20.62 24.23 -25.90
C PRO A 398 -19.62 23.09 -25.68
N ILE A 399 -20.11 21.94 -25.25
CA ILE A 399 -19.32 20.74 -25.10
C ILE A 399 -19.22 20.03 -26.45
N LYS A 400 -18.00 19.66 -26.82
CA LYS A 400 -17.67 18.93 -28.04
C LYS A 400 -17.74 17.43 -27.86
N THR A 401 -17.21 16.94 -26.72
CA THR A 401 -17.10 15.49 -26.46
C THR A 401 -17.23 15.19 -24.97
N ILE A 402 -17.94 14.13 -24.65
CA ILE A 402 -17.99 13.52 -23.32
C ILE A 402 -17.55 12.07 -23.45
N ILE A 403 -16.49 11.69 -22.75
CA ILE A 403 -15.99 10.32 -22.71
C ILE A 403 -16.20 9.77 -21.30
N VAL A 404 -16.91 8.67 -21.19
CA VAL A 404 -17.01 7.91 -19.96
C VAL A 404 -15.83 6.96 -19.89
N GLN A 405 -15.05 7.05 -18.82
CA GLN A 405 -13.91 6.20 -18.57
C GLN A 405 -14.16 5.27 -17.37
N ILE A 406 -13.57 4.09 -17.43
CA ILE A 406 -13.72 3.02 -16.43
C ILE A 406 -12.33 2.53 -15.99
N SER A 407 -12.24 2.16 -14.70
CA SER A 407 -11.06 1.55 -14.11
C SER A 407 -11.45 0.49 -13.07
N THR A 408 -10.62 -0.51 -12.87
CA THR A 408 -10.76 -1.52 -11.80
C THR A 408 -9.84 -1.27 -10.61
N ASP A 409 -8.90 -0.33 -10.74
CA ASP A 409 -7.90 0.01 -9.73
C ASP A 409 -7.93 1.49 -9.31
N GLY A 410 -8.79 2.30 -9.97
CA GLY A 410 -8.90 3.74 -9.73
C GLY A 410 -7.70 4.56 -10.25
N LYS A 411 -6.72 3.92 -10.85
CA LYS A 411 -5.47 4.54 -11.35
C LYS A 411 -5.42 4.56 -12.87
N PHE A 412 -5.61 3.42 -13.50
CA PHE A 412 -5.59 3.29 -14.96
C PHE A 412 -7.00 3.28 -15.52
N PHE A 413 -7.35 4.34 -16.25
CA PHE A 413 -8.67 4.51 -16.85
C PHE A 413 -8.64 4.23 -18.34
N THR A 414 -9.59 3.43 -18.81
CA THR A 414 -9.81 3.15 -20.23
C THR A 414 -11.14 3.71 -20.67
N THR A 415 -11.26 4.10 -21.95
CA THR A 415 -12.51 4.58 -22.52
C THR A 415 -13.56 3.47 -22.52
N LEU A 416 -14.68 3.72 -21.84
CA LEU A 416 -15.85 2.84 -21.84
C LEU A 416 -16.80 3.21 -22.99
N SER A 417 -17.07 4.51 -23.15
CA SER A 417 -17.97 5.02 -24.18
C SER A 417 -17.72 6.50 -24.44
N THR A 418 -18.00 6.94 -25.68
CA THR A 418 -18.18 8.36 -26.01
C THR A 418 -19.69 8.61 -26.07
N VAL A 419 -20.14 9.69 -25.42
CA VAL A 419 -21.56 10.03 -25.25
C VAL A 419 -21.86 11.34 -25.94
N ASP A 420 -23.07 11.50 -26.48
CA ASP A 420 -23.51 12.76 -27.07
C ASP A 420 -23.45 13.88 -26.00
N PRO A 421 -22.86 15.05 -26.31
CA PRO A 421 -22.76 16.17 -25.37
C PRO A 421 -24.09 16.66 -24.79
N LYS A 422 -25.22 16.32 -25.41
CA LYS A 422 -26.56 16.65 -24.93
C LYS A 422 -27.08 15.71 -23.84
N GLU A 423 -26.45 14.56 -23.70
CA GLU A 423 -26.81 13.59 -22.67
C GLU A 423 -26.24 14.00 -21.31
N ASN A 424 -26.97 13.67 -20.24
CA ASN A 424 -26.56 13.94 -18.88
C ASN A 424 -26.42 12.65 -18.02
N GLY A 425 -26.38 11.50 -18.67
CA GLY A 425 -26.26 10.21 -18.01
C GLY A 425 -25.86 9.08 -18.95
N PHE A 426 -25.34 8.01 -18.35
CA PHE A 426 -24.92 6.81 -19.03
C PHE A 426 -25.21 5.60 -18.16
N ALA A 427 -25.64 4.51 -18.76
CA ALA A 427 -25.94 3.29 -18.05
C ALA A 427 -25.08 2.14 -18.55
N TYR A 428 -24.43 1.43 -17.64
CA TYR A 428 -23.51 0.34 -17.91
C TYR A 428 -23.83 -0.91 -17.08
N THR A 429 -23.72 -2.08 -17.67
CA THR A 429 -23.86 -3.37 -16.97
C THR A 429 -22.46 -3.99 -16.88
N PRO A 430 -21.80 -3.95 -15.70
CA PRO A 430 -20.50 -4.56 -15.53
C PRO A 430 -20.52 -6.07 -15.72
N THR A 431 -19.47 -6.60 -16.34
CA THR A 431 -19.25 -8.04 -16.52
C THR A 431 -18.36 -8.66 -15.44
N ILE A 432 -17.76 -7.80 -14.59
CA ILE A 432 -16.86 -8.21 -13.50
C ILE A 432 -17.50 -7.89 -12.15
N ASN A 433 -17.21 -8.75 -11.17
CA ASN A 433 -17.71 -8.58 -9.80
C ASN A 433 -16.62 -7.93 -8.92
N ALA A 434 -16.42 -6.63 -9.10
CA ALA A 434 -15.41 -5.83 -8.39
C ALA A 434 -15.93 -4.40 -8.18
N ASP A 435 -15.25 -3.64 -7.34
CA ASP A 435 -15.43 -2.19 -7.28
C ASP A 435 -14.96 -1.59 -8.60
N ILE A 436 -15.78 -0.72 -9.18
CA ILE A 436 -15.51 -0.10 -10.47
C ILE A 436 -15.49 1.41 -10.29
N PHE A 437 -14.43 2.00 -10.75
CA PHE A 437 -14.19 3.44 -10.71
C PHE A 437 -14.61 4.06 -12.05
N TYR A 438 -15.27 5.20 -11.99
CA TYR A 438 -15.70 5.95 -13.16
C TYR A 438 -15.24 7.39 -13.06
N ARG A 439 -14.87 7.96 -14.20
CA ARG A 439 -14.68 9.40 -14.38
C ARG A 439 -15.14 9.80 -15.79
N LEU A 440 -15.34 11.09 -15.98
CA LEU A 440 -15.60 11.68 -17.29
C LEU A 440 -14.37 12.47 -17.75
N THR A 441 -14.13 12.43 -19.06
CA THR A 441 -13.33 13.41 -19.76
C THR A 441 -14.26 14.25 -20.63
N VAL A 442 -14.31 15.54 -20.37
CA VAL A 442 -15.20 16.48 -21.05
C VAL A 442 -14.37 17.50 -21.82
N THR A 443 -14.60 17.61 -23.13
CA THR A 443 -13.89 18.55 -24.01
C THR A 443 -14.86 19.54 -24.59
N SER A 444 -14.55 20.85 -24.50
CA SER A 444 -15.33 21.92 -25.10
C SER A 444 -15.04 22.09 -26.60
N VAL A 445 -15.85 22.89 -27.30
CA VAL A 445 -15.64 23.20 -28.73
C VAL A 445 -14.34 23.95 -29.00
N ILE A 446 -13.73 24.55 -27.96
CA ILE A 446 -12.41 25.21 -28.06
C ILE A 446 -11.29 24.30 -27.54
N ASP A 447 -11.54 22.98 -27.50
CA ASP A 447 -10.61 21.92 -27.13
C ASP A 447 -10.08 21.97 -25.68
N GLN A 448 -10.75 22.70 -24.76
CA GLN A 448 -10.48 22.58 -23.33
C GLN A 448 -10.99 21.23 -22.84
N THR A 449 -10.14 20.48 -22.15
CA THR A 449 -10.50 19.18 -21.56
C THR A 449 -10.44 19.26 -20.04
N VAL A 450 -11.50 18.80 -19.37
CA VAL A 450 -11.61 18.73 -17.90
C VAL A 450 -12.09 17.34 -17.50
N PHE A 451 -11.51 16.81 -16.41
CA PHE A 451 -11.97 15.57 -15.79
C PHE A 451 -13.01 15.85 -14.69
N SER A 452 -13.93 14.92 -14.53
CA SER A 452 -14.81 14.93 -13.37
C SER A 452 -14.10 14.39 -12.13
N ASN A 453 -14.73 14.50 -10.97
CA ASN A 453 -14.43 13.67 -9.82
C ASN A 453 -14.56 12.18 -10.19
N ILE A 454 -13.79 11.33 -9.50
CA ILE A 454 -13.89 9.87 -9.59
C ILE A 454 -14.98 9.39 -8.63
N ILE A 455 -15.82 8.48 -9.09
CA ILE A 455 -16.79 7.77 -8.25
C ILE A 455 -16.54 6.28 -8.31
N THR A 456 -16.83 5.58 -7.21
CA THR A 456 -16.75 4.12 -7.12
C THR A 456 -18.14 3.53 -6.99
N LEU A 457 -18.47 2.57 -7.84
CA LEU A 457 -19.72 1.81 -7.75
C LEU A 457 -19.39 0.33 -7.60
N LYS A 458 -20.01 -0.30 -6.60
CA LYS A 458 -19.91 -1.74 -6.41
C LYS A 458 -20.77 -2.45 -7.44
N SER A 459 -20.21 -3.37 -8.18
CA SER A 459 -20.98 -4.27 -9.01
C SER A 459 -21.92 -5.09 -8.11
N ALA A 460 -23.21 -5.10 -8.40
CA ALA A 460 -24.22 -5.84 -7.65
C ALA A 460 -24.12 -7.35 -7.90
N GLY A 461 -22.98 -7.92 -7.66
CA GLY A 461 -22.64 -9.32 -7.72
C GLY A 461 -21.94 -9.81 -6.48
N GLN A 462 -21.83 -9.00 -5.40
CA GLN A 462 -21.63 -9.60 -4.09
C GLN A 462 -22.90 -10.41 -3.81
N PRO A 463 -22.79 -11.73 -3.55
CA PRO A 463 -23.93 -12.48 -3.06
C PRO A 463 -24.45 -11.67 -1.88
N GLN A 464 -25.70 -11.27 -1.94
CA GLN A 464 -26.37 -10.65 -0.80
C GLN A 464 -26.08 -11.60 0.36
N LYS A 465 -25.39 -11.12 1.41
CA LYS A 465 -25.09 -11.97 2.56
C LYS A 465 -26.40 -12.63 2.95
N LEU A 466 -26.54 -13.92 2.68
CA LEU A 466 -27.76 -14.68 2.98
C LEU A 466 -28.05 -14.66 4.47
N PHE A 467 -27.01 -14.39 5.25
CA PHE A 467 -27.05 -14.38 6.69
C PHE A 467 -26.56 -13.05 7.25
N LYS A 468 -27.38 -12.42 8.08
CA LYS A 468 -26.96 -11.35 8.99
C LYS A 468 -26.74 -11.97 10.35
N VAL A 469 -25.52 -11.90 10.86
CA VAL A 469 -25.08 -12.60 12.08
C VAL A 469 -24.60 -11.58 13.10
N SER A 470 -24.99 -11.73 14.38
CA SER A 470 -24.39 -10.97 15.48
C SER A 470 -22.97 -11.51 15.74
N THR A 471 -21.97 -10.64 15.64
CA THR A 471 -20.55 -11.04 15.77
C THR A 471 -19.95 -10.77 17.15
N LEU A 472 -20.60 -9.91 17.95
CA LEU A 472 -20.30 -9.68 19.37
C LEU A 472 -21.46 -10.19 20.19
N VAL A 473 -21.24 -11.19 21.04
CA VAL A 473 -22.31 -11.96 21.68
C VAL A 473 -21.96 -12.35 23.12
N HIS A 474 -22.99 -12.63 23.95
CA HIS A 474 -22.82 -13.17 25.28
C HIS A 474 -23.30 -14.63 25.35
N ASN A 475 -24.59 -14.88 25.31
CA ASN A 475 -25.16 -16.21 25.51
C ASN A 475 -25.78 -16.82 24.25
N GLU A 476 -26.00 -16.01 23.20
CA GLU A 476 -26.63 -16.45 21.96
C GLU A 476 -26.09 -15.72 20.73
N ILE A 477 -25.99 -16.43 19.61
CA ILE A 477 -25.72 -15.88 18.29
C ILE A 477 -27.07 -15.67 17.60
N MET A 478 -27.36 -14.45 17.21
CA MET A 478 -28.53 -14.17 16.35
C MET A 478 -28.15 -14.29 14.88
N VAL A 479 -28.90 -15.11 14.15
CA VAL A 479 -28.75 -15.31 12.71
C VAL A 479 -30.08 -14.98 12.04
N ASN A 480 -30.08 -14.01 11.13
CA ASN A 480 -31.23 -13.74 10.26
C ASN A 480 -30.89 -14.28 8.87
N ALA A 481 -31.65 -15.27 8.41
CA ALA A 481 -31.43 -16.01 7.19
C ALA A 481 -32.61 -15.84 6.21
N THR A 482 -32.33 -15.78 4.93
CA THR A 482 -33.34 -15.71 3.86
C THR A 482 -33.86 -17.10 3.44
N GLU A 483 -33.12 -18.16 3.75
CA GLU A 483 -33.41 -19.56 3.43
C GLU A 483 -33.10 -20.47 4.61
N ASN A 484 -33.58 -21.72 4.56
CA ASN A 484 -33.22 -22.74 5.52
C ASN A 484 -31.73 -23.09 5.38
N TYR A 485 -31.04 -23.31 6.49
CA TYR A 485 -29.60 -23.51 6.50
C TYR A 485 -29.15 -24.50 7.59
N GLN A 486 -27.97 -25.05 7.35
CA GLN A 486 -27.21 -25.78 8.36
C GLN A 486 -26.09 -24.87 8.87
N TYR A 487 -25.72 -25.02 10.13
CA TYR A 487 -24.59 -24.30 10.69
C TYR A 487 -23.61 -25.21 11.43
N GLN A 488 -22.36 -24.74 11.48
CA GLN A 488 -21.28 -25.36 12.23
C GLN A 488 -20.53 -24.26 12.99
N LEU A 489 -20.47 -24.38 14.30
CA LEU A 489 -19.70 -23.51 15.18
C LEU A 489 -18.39 -24.22 15.56
N ALA A 490 -17.26 -23.59 15.33
CA ALA A 490 -15.94 -24.11 15.67
C ALA A 490 -15.14 -23.11 16.51
N ASP A 491 -14.20 -23.59 17.30
CA ASP A 491 -13.18 -22.76 17.93
C ASP A 491 -12.09 -22.35 16.91
N ILE A 492 -11.18 -21.48 17.32
CA ILE A 492 -10.09 -20.98 16.45
C ILE A 492 -9.11 -22.06 16.00
N SER A 493 -9.10 -23.23 16.66
CA SER A 493 -8.29 -24.38 16.24
C SER A 493 -8.99 -25.23 15.16
N GLY A 494 -10.22 -24.86 14.78
CA GLY A 494 -11.04 -25.60 13.83
C GLY A 494 -11.81 -26.78 14.43
N ARG A 495 -11.75 -26.98 15.76
CA ARG A 495 -12.53 -28.01 16.43
C ARG A 495 -14.00 -27.61 16.46
N VAL A 496 -14.85 -28.45 15.90
CA VAL A 496 -16.30 -28.26 15.91
C VAL A 496 -16.85 -28.37 17.32
N ILE A 497 -17.58 -27.35 17.77
CA ILE A 497 -18.20 -27.27 19.08
C ILE A 497 -19.67 -27.63 18.98
N GLU A 498 -20.35 -27.15 17.95
CA GLU A 498 -21.77 -27.35 17.73
C GLU A 498 -22.11 -27.38 16.25
N THR A 499 -23.11 -28.17 15.91
CA THR A 499 -23.72 -28.21 14.56
C THR A 499 -25.23 -28.22 14.69
N GLY A 500 -25.91 -27.62 13.73
CA GLY A 500 -27.37 -27.62 13.74
C GLY A 500 -27.97 -27.21 12.42
N SER A 501 -29.28 -27.17 12.36
CA SER A 501 -30.07 -26.65 11.25
C SER A 501 -31.13 -25.68 11.76
N SER A 502 -31.43 -24.66 10.94
CA SER A 502 -32.45 -23.67 11.27
C SER A 502 -33.22 -23.26 10.00
N ASN A 503 -34.43 -22.78 10.20
CA ASN A 503 -35.30 -22.31 9.11
C ASN A 503 -34.96 -20.86 8.71
N ALA A 504 -35.48 -20.43 7.57
CA ALA A 504 -35.50 -19.02 7.18
C ALA A 504 -36.12 -18.13 8.29
N GLY A 505 -35.61 -16.92 8.43
CA GLY A 505 -36.02 -15.97 9.47
C GLY A 505 -34.95 -15.71 10.51
N THR A 506 -35.34 -15.13 11.65
CA THR A 506 -34.44 -14.83 12.76
C THR A 506 -34.35 -16.02 13.73
N ASN A 507 -33.17 -16.59 13.86
CA ASN A 507 -32.88 -17.74 14.72
C ASN A 507 -31.88 -17.34 15.80
N ARG A 508 -31.91 -18.05 16.95
CA ARG A 508 -31.01 -17.87 18.07
C ARG A 508 -30.28 -19.18 18.32
N ILE A 509 -28.97 -19.15 18.26
CA ILE A 509 -28.11 -20.30 18.61
C ILE A 509 -27.58 -20.04 20.00
N ASN A 510 -27.92 -20.95 20.94
CA ASN A 510 -27.52 -20.81 22.33
C ASN A 510 -26.08 -21.25 22.53
N ILE A 511 -25.24 -20.33 22.99
CA ILE A 511 -23.82 -20.55 23.26
C ILE A 511 -23.46 -20.32 24.73
N SER A 512 -24.44 -20.36 25.66
CA SER A 512 -24.19 -20.10 27.08
C SER A 512 -23.18 -21.05 27.70
N ASN A 513 -23.07 -22.28 27.21
CA ASN A 513 -22.25 -23.36 27.78
C ASN A 513 -20.81 -23.40 27.23
N ILE A 514 -20.42 -22.49 26.34
CA ILE A 514 -19.03 -22.44 25.85
C ILE A 514 -18.27 -21.26 26.50
N PRO A 515 -16.94 -21.34 26.68
CA PRO A 515 -16.15 -20.28 27.30
C PRO A 515 -16.20 -18.96 26.52
N ASN A 516 -15.86 -17.84 27.15
CA ASN A 516 -15.59 -16.58 26.43
C ASN A 516 -14.40 -16.76 25.51
N GLY A 517 -14.47 -16.20 24.32
CA GLY A 517 -13.42 -16.37 23.32
C GLY A 517 -13.88 -16.08 21.89
N ILE A 518 -13.01 -16.44 20.96
CA ILE A 518 -13.25 -16.26 19.53
C ILE A 518 -13.68 -17.60 18.92
N TYR A 519 -14.73 -17.55 18.14
CA TYR A 519 -15.31 -18.67 17.43
C TYR A 519 -15.56 -18.33 15.98
N VAL A 520 -15.74 -19.34 15.15
CA VAL A 520 -16.11 -19.22 13.74
C VAL A 520 -17.41 -19.97 13.53
N ILE A 521 -18.43 -19.26 13.05
CA ILE A 521 -19.67 -19.91 12.61
C ILE A 521 -19.70 -19.96 11.08
N GLN A 522 -19.96 -21.14 10.56
CA GLN A 522 -20.17 -21.40 9.15
C GLN A 522 -21.62 -21.79 8.91
N MET A 523 -22.28 -21.09 7.99
CA MET A 523 -23.67 -21.34 7.60
C MET A 523 -23.70 -21.79 6.15
N ILE A 524 -24.47 -22.81 5.84
CA ILE A 524 -24.49 -23.50 4.56
C ILE A 524 -25.94 -23.68 4.12
N THR A 525 -26.25 -23.22 2.91
CA THR A 525 -27.46 -23.58 2.16
C THR A 525 -27.08 -24.55 1.03
N ASN A 526 -28.06 -25.01 0.25
CA ASN A 526 -27.80 -25.91 -0.89
C ASN A 526 -26.83 -25.32 -1.94
N ASN A 527 -26.73 -23.99 -2.03
CA ASN A 527 -25.97 -23.31 -3.11
C ASN A 527 -24.89 -22.35 -2.60
N GLN A 528 -24.83 -22.03 -1.30
CA GLN A 528 -23.91 -21.01 -0.79
C GLN A 528 -23.40 -21.36 0.61
N ARG A 529 -22.20 -20.84 0.92
CA ARG A 529 -21.55 -20.94 2.22
C ARG A 529 -21.14 -19.55 2.68
N GLN A 530 -21.46 -19.20 3.92
CA GLN A 530 -21.00 -17.96 4.55
C GLN A 530 -20.32 -18.30 5.89
N THR A 531 -19.21 -17.64 6.17
CA THR A 531 -18.43 -17.82 7.39
C THR A 531 -18.30 -16.47 8.09
N GLU A 532 -18.58 -16.43 9.40
CA GLU A 532 -18.46 -15.22 10.23
C GLU A 532 -17.69 -15.54 11.51
N ARG A 533 -16.88 -14.57 11.96
CA ARG A 533 -16.16 -14.63 13.22
C ARG A 533 -17.05 -14.10 14.33
N ILE A 534 -17.14 -14.86 15.45
CA ILE A 534 -17.93 -14.53 16.63
C ILE A 534 -16.98 -14.26 17.79
N ILE A 535 -17.22 -13.17 18.51
CA ILE A 535 -16.53 -12.84 19.76
C ILE A 535 -17.55 -13.00 20.89
N LYS A 536 -17.34 -13.99 21.74
CA LYS A 536 -18.13 -14.20 22.96
C LYS A 536 -17.42 -13.51 24.13
N GLN A 537 -18.17 -12.64 24.83
CA GLN A 537 -17.74 -11.88 26.01
C GLN A 537 -18.50 -12.34 27.26
#